data_52931911339ab1c0b42c5c957ba82fe3
#
_entry.id   52931911339ab1c0b42c5c957ba82fe3
#
_cell.length_a   1.000
_cell.length_b   1.000
_cell.length_c   1.000
_cell.angle_alpha   90.00
_cell.angle_beta   90.00
_cell.angle_gamma   90.00
#
_symmetry.space_group_name_H-M   'P 1'
#
loop_
_entity.id
_entity.type
_entity.pdbx_description
1 polymer ?
#
loop_
_entity_poly.entity_id
_entity_poly.type
_entity_poly.pdbx_seq_one_letter_code
_entity_poly.pdbx_strand_id
1 'polypeptide(L)'
;MAVGPGVYDEDQQDELRSNIAFVADYDRFRERAYFGLNDYDGTDNMVSLNMMYNHYFSFRHSLIVGVQSHLQFLDESLLNPTPWLDAAGAWNLDRQENEVGAYAEYTYTIKDKLSVVAGIRGDYNGYYDKFYVTPRGHIKWNITPTTILRGSAGLGYRSTNVITDNIGVLATGRH
;
A
#
# COMPACT_ATOMS: atom_id res chain seq x y z
N MET A 1 24.23 -0.40 -3.77
CA MET A 1 25.11 -1.36 -4.46
C MET A 1 24.20 -2.43 -5.04
N ALA A 2 23.95 -2.40 -6.34
CA ALA A 2 23.09 -3.39 -6.99
C ALA A 2 23.88 -4.71 -7.13
N VAL A 3 23.43 -5.76 -6.47
CA VAL A 3 23.94 -7.10 -6.71
C VAL A 3 23.35 -7.58 -8.03
N GLY A 4 24.18 -7.70 -9.04
CA GLY A 4 23.79 -8.26 -10.34
C GLY A 4 23.37 -9.73 -10.21
N PRO A 5 22.70 -10.30 -11.22
CA PRO A 5 22.25 -11.69 -11.18
C PRO A 5 23.50 -12.59 -11.19
N GLY A 6 23.89 -13.05 -10.01
CA GLY A 6 24.91 -14.07 -9.85
C GLY A 6 24.42 -15.39 -10.48
N VAL A 7 25.33 -16.07 -11.16
CA VAL A 7 25.12 -17.48 -11.54
C VAL A 7 25.00 -18.29 -10.26
N TYR A 8 23.77 -18.67 -9.92
CA TYR A 8 23.52 -19.53 -8.75
C TYR A 8 23.92 -20.95 -9.12
N ASP A 9 24.87 -21.49 -8.37
CA ASP A 9 25.27 -22.88 -8.44
C ASP A 9 24.15 -23.75 -7.85
N GLU A 10 23.85 -24.86 -8.47
CA GLU A 10 22.75 -25.75 -8.06
C GLU A 10 22.88 -26.22 -6.60
N ASP A 11 24.10 -26.33 -6.09
CA ASP A 11 24.39 -26.75 -4.71
C ASP A 11 24.11 -25.68 -3.64
N GLN A 12 24.06 -24.39 -4.01
CA GLN A 12 23.72 -23.31 -3.07
C GLN A 12 22.22 -23.07 -2.90
N GLN A 13 21.39 -23.64 -3.74
CA GLN A 13 19.95 -23.44 -3.68
C GLN A 13 19.24 -24.29 -2.64
N ASP A 14 19.86 -25.35 -2.14
CA ASP A 14 19.32 -26.18 -1.06
C ASP A 14 19.34 -25.45 0.30
N GLU A 15 20.16 -24.43 0.49
CA GLU A 15 20.23 -23.65 1.74
C GLU A 15 19.18 -22.54 1.86
N LEU A 16 18.55 -22.12 0.76
CA LEU A 16 17.60 -21.00 0.74
C LEU A 16 16.13 -21.46 0.55
N ARG A 17 15.74 -22.55 1.21
CA ARG A 17 14.36 -23.05 1.12
C ARG A 17 13.32 -22.17 1.79
N SER A 18 13.73 -21.35 2.74
CA SER A 18 12.82 -20.39 3.39
C SER A 18 13.54 -19.23 4.04
N ASN A 19 12.91 -18.08 4.07
CA ASN A 19 13.36 -16.93 4.84
C ASN A 19 12.18 -16.21 5.50
N ILE A 20 12.49 -15.52 6.61
CA ILE A 20 11.55 -14.64 7.29
C ILE A 20 12.14 -13.24 7.22
N ALA A 21 11.29 -12.27 6.87
CA ALA A 21 11.64 -10.87 6.91
C ALA A 21 10.64 -10.10 7.78
N PHE A 22 11.16 -9.15 8.53
CA PHE A 22 10.40 -8.21 9.32
C PHE A 22 10.80 -6.80 8.94
N VAL A 23 9.81 -5.95 8.66
CA VAL A 23 10.01 -4.54 8.33
C VAL A 23 9.11 -3.70 9.22
N ALA A 24 9.70 -2.72 9.89
CA ALA A 24 8.98 -1.69 10.62
C ALA A 24 9.37 -0.34 10.03
N ASP A 25 8.39 0.50 9.77
CA ASP A 25 8.57 1.81 9.18
C ASP A 25 7.72 2.85 9.91
N TYR A 26 8.20 4.08 9.94
CA TYR A 26 7.50 5.22 10.51
C TYR A 26 7.62 6.41 9.58
N ASP A 27 6.48 6.90 9.12
CA ASP A 27 6.37 8.08 8.29
C ASP A 27 5.63 9.20 9.02
N ARG A 28 6.10 10.43 8.81
CA ARG A 28 5.42 11.63 9.27
C ARG A 28 5.35 12.64 8.14
N PHE A 29 4.13 13.01 7.80
CA PHE A 29 3.85 14.05 6.82
C PHE A 29 3.09 15.21 7.48
N ARG A 30 3.42 16.45 7.11
CA ARG A 30 2.70 17.64 7.55
C ARG A 30 2.40 18.52 6.36
N GLU A 31 1.15 18.91 6.22
CA GLU A 31 0.69 19.83 5.19
C GLU A 31 0.00 21.03 5.82
N ARG A 32 0.29 22.22 5.28
CA ARG A 32 -0.41 23.44 5.62
C ARG A 32 -0.84 24.14 4.35
N ALA A 33 -2.14 24.44 4.23
CA ALA A 33 -2.70 25.08 3.07
C ALA A 33 -3.59 26.27 3.46
N TYR A 34 -3.45 27.35 2.70
CA TYR A 34 -4.29 28.54 2.81
C TYR A 34 -5.13 28.68 1.55
N PHE A 35 -6.46 28.70 1.67
CA PHE A 35 -7.35 28.89 0.55
C PHE A 35 -8.47 29.86 0.90
N GLY A 36 -8.39 31.06 0.32
CA GLY A 36 -9.27 32.18 0.69
C GLY A 36 -9.02 32.62 2.12
N LEU A 37 -10.06 32.57 2.96
CA LEU A 37 -9.98 32.86 4.38
C LEU A 37 -9.78 31.60 5.25
N ASN A 38 -9.73 30.41 4.62
CA ASN A 38 -9.58 29.16 5.33
C ASN A 38 -8.09 28.84 5.54
N ASP A 39 -7.74 28.39 6.74
CA ASP A 39 -6.42 27.86 7.09
C ASP A 39 -6.57 26.38 7.47
N TYR A 40 -5.89 25.54 6.72
CA TYR A 40 -5.82 24.09 6.94
C TYR A 40 -4.43 23.72 7.45
N ASP A 41 -4.38 23.00 8.56
CA ASP A 41 -3.15 22.39 9.09
C ASP A 41 -3.44 20.90 9.35
N GLY A 42 -2.69 20.03 8.70
CA GLY A 42 -2.80 18.58 8.82
C GLY A 42 -1.47 17.94 9.14
N THR A 43 -1.46 16.99 10.07
CA THR A 43 -0.32 16.13 10.36
C THR A 43 -0.75 14.68 10.28
N ASP A 44 -0.06 13.91 9.47
CA ASP A 44 -0.24 12.47 9.30
C ASP A 44 0.97 11.75 9.87
N ASN A 45 0.74 10.86 10.84
CA ASN A 45 1.75 9.98 11.40
C ASN A 45 1.33 8.54 11.13
N MET A 46 2.17 7.77 10.46
CA MET A 46 1.90 6.38 10.10
C MET A 46 2.99 5.45 10.62
N VAL A 47 2.58 4.40 11.28
CA VAL A 47 3.44 3.26 11.67
C VAL A 47 3.03 2.05 10.86
N SER A 48 3.98 1.45 10.16
CA SER A 48 3.76 0.25 9.35
C SER A 48 4.62 -0.89 9.88
N LEU A 49 3.99 -2.04 10.08
CA LEU A 49 4.65 -3.28 10.44
C LEU A 49 4.32 -4.34 9.39
N ASN A 50 5.34 -5.02 8.88
CA ASN A 50 5.18 -6.11 7.92
C ASN A 50 6.07 -7.27 8.31
N MET A 51 5.48 -8.46 8.40
CA MET A 51 6.18 -9.72 8.59
C MET A 51 5.84 -10.65 7.44
N MET A 52 6.85 -11.18 6.77
CA MET A 52 6.65 -12.11 5.67
C MET A 52 7.51 -13.36 5.83
N TYR A 53 6.96 -14.46 5.37
CA TYR A 53 7.63 -15.74 5.23
C TYR A 53 7.61 -16.15 3.76
N ASN A 54 8.79 -16.43 3.21
CA ASN A 54 8.96 -16.90 1.85
C ASN A 54 9.48 -18.34 1.87
N HIS A 55 8.81 -19.21 1.13
CA HIS A 55 9.16 -20.61 1.01
C HIS A 55 9.31 -21.03 -0.46
N TYR A 56 10.42 -21.66 -0.79
CA TYR A 56 10.71 -22.22 -2.10
C TYR A 56 10.48 -23.73 -2.06
N PHE A 57 9.42 -24.20 -2.72
CA PHE A 57 9.16 -25.64 -2.88
C PHE A 57 10.10 -26.26 -3.91
N SER A 58 10.49 -25.47 -4.91
CA SER A 58 11.43 -25.83 -5.97
C SER A 58 11.87 -24.59 -6.73
N PHE A 59 12.78 -24.75 -7.69
CA PHE A 59 13.21 -23.65 -8.60
C PHE A 59 12.07 -22.99 -9.39
N ARG A 60 10.93 -23.67 -9.47
CA ARG A 60 9.77 -23.22 -10.24
C ARG A 60 8.65 -22.68 -9.36
N HIS A 61 8.64 -23.00 -8.09
CA HIS A 61 7.50 -22.80 -7.21
C HIS A 61 7.94 -22.12 -5.92
N SER A 62 7.41 -20.94 -5.67
CA SER A 62 7.58 -20.25 -4.39
C SER A 62 6.25 -19.73 -3.86
N LEU A 63 6.15 -19.62 -2.55
CA LEU A 63 5.01 -19.09 -1.83
C LEU A 63 5.51 -18.04 -0.84
N ILE A 64 4.92 -16.87 -0.90
CA ILE A 64 5.08 -15.83 0.11
C ILE A 64 3.76 -15.73 0.88
N VAL A 65 3.84 -15.76 2.19
CA VAL A 65 2.73 -15.41 3.07
C VAL A 65 3.17 -14.33 4.03
N GLY A 66 2.28 -13.43 4.38
CA GLY A 66 2.64 -12.36 5.31
C GLY A 66 1.44 -11.73 5.99
N VAL A 67 1.77 -10.98 7.02
CA VAL A 67 0.82 -10.13 7.76
C VAL A 67 1.37 -8.72 7.80
N GLN A 68 0.48 -7.75 7.70
CA GLN A 68 0.81 -6.35 7.70
C GLN A 68 -0.15 -5.59 8.61
N SER A 69 0.37 -4.60 9.33
CA SER A 69 -0.44 -3.68 10.13
C SER A 69 -0.04 -2.25 9.81
N HIS A 70 -1.02 -1.39 9.62
CA HIS A 70 -0.86 0.05 9.49
C HIS A 70 -1.65 0.74 10.60
N LEU A 71 -0.98 1.64 11.31
CA LEU A 71 -1.57 2.52 12.29
C LEU A 71 -1.35 3.94 11.80
N GLN A 72 -2.43 4.66 11.51
CA GLN A 72 -2.38 6.03 11.01
C GLN A 72 -3.11 6.94 11.98
N PHE A 73 -2.44 8.02 12.36
CA PHE A 73 -2.96 9.09 13.22
C PHE A 73 -2.99 10.37 12.40
N LEU A 74 -4.17 10.81 12.05
CA LEU A 74 -4.42 11.98 11.26
C LEU A 74 -4.98 13.07 12.19
N ASP A 75 -4.19 14.11 12.40
CA ASP A 75 -4.57 15.30 13.16
C ASP A 75 -4.85 16.42 12.12
N GLU A 76 -6.12 16.74 11.89
CA GLU A 76 -6.52 17.73 10.88
C GLU A 76 -7.33 18.85 11.54
N SER A 77 -6.97 20.09 11.26
CA SER A 77 -7.72 21.27 11.66
C SER A 77 -8.03 22.18 10.48
N LEU A 78 -9.27 22.63 10.40
CA LEU A 78 -9.72 23.62 9.45
C LEU A 78 -10.26 24.83 10.19
N LEU A 79 -9.61 25.97 10.04
CA LEU A 79 -10.05 27.25 10.61
C LEU A 79 -10.75 28.07 9.52
N ASN A 80 -12.02 28.43 9.76
CA ASN A 80 -12.77 29.37 8.92
C ASN A 80 -13.10 30.65 9.74
N PRO A 81 -12.40 31.75 9.52
CA PRO A 81 -12.61 32.99 10.28
C PRO A 81 -13.77 33.85 9.78
N THR A 82 -14.66 33.35 8.95
CA THR A 82 -15.78 34.13 8.36
C THR A 82 -16.82 34.47 9.45
N PRO A 83 -16.93 35.75 9.92
CA PRO A 83 -17.68 36.08 11.16
C PRO A 83 -19.21 36.03 11.01
N TRP A 84 -19.74 35.95 9.79
CA TRP A 84 -21.18 35.98 9.51
C TRP A 84 -21.76 34.61 9.11
N LEU A 85 -20.96 33.56 9.10
CA LEU A 85 -21.48 32.20 9.02
C LEU A 85 -21.58 31.63 10.43
N ASP A 86 -22.73 31.06 10.79
CA ASP A 86 -22.91 30.32 12.04
C ASP A 86 -21.94 29.12 12.17
N ALA A 87 -21.24 28.79 11.09
CA ALA A 87 -20.19 27.79 10.99
C ALA A 87 -18.77 28.39 11.13
N ALA A 88 -18.61 29.67 11.56
CA ALA A 88 -17.30 30.22 11.89
C ALA A 88 -16.72 29.48 13.10
N GLY A 89 -15.63 28.76 12.91
CA GLY A 89 -14.98 28.00 13.96
C GLY A 89 -13.80 27.18 13.47
N ALA A 90 -13.11 26.58 14.40
CA ALA A 90 -12.12 25.55 14.14
C ALA A 90 -12.82 24.20 14.15
N TRP A 91 -12.73 23.46 13.04
CA TRP A 91 -13.17 22.09 12.98
C TRP A 91 -11.96 21.18 13.17
N ASN A 92 -12.05 20.36 14.17
CA ASN A 92 -11.10 19.29 14.43
C ASN A 92 -11.63 18.02 13.76
N LEU A 93 -10.84 17.47 12.84
CA LEU A 93 -11.19 16.33 12.02
C LEU A 93 -10.24 15.15 12.29
N ASP A 94 -9.72 15.11 13.53
CA ASP A 94 -8.77 14.07 13.94
C ASP A 94 -9.35 12.69 13.71
N ARG A 95 -8.52 11.83 13.13
CA ARG A 95 -8.91 10.46 12.76
C ARG A 95 -7.78 9.51 13.04
N GLN A 96 -8.13 8.40 13.66
CA GLN A 96 -7.24 7.26 13.81
C GLN A 96 -7.74 6.12 12.92
N GLU A 97 -6.89 5.66 12.02
CA GLU A 97 -7.14 4.47 11.23
C GLU A 97 -6.19 3.34 11.64
N ASN A 98 -6.73 2.16 11.81
CA ASN A 98 -5.97 0.95 12.00
C ASN A 98 -6.39 -0.07 10.93
N GLU A 99 -5.42 -0.62 10.26
CA GLU A 99 -5.61 -1.63 9.24
C GLU A 99 -4.69 -2.82 9.54
N VAL A 100 -5.27 -4.00 9.52
CA VAL A 100 -4.53 -5.26 9.64
C VAL A 100 -4.90 -6.14 8.46
N GLY A 101 -3.89 -6.65 7.78
CA GLY A 101 -4.06 -7.51 6.61
C GLY A 101 -3.18 -8.73 6.64
N ALA A 102 -3.63 -9.75 5.92
CA ALA A 102 -2.84 -10.93 5.63
C ALA A 102 -2.86 -11.19 4.13
N TYR A 103 -1.76 -11.70 3.60
CA TYR A 103 -1.64 -11.98 2.17
C TYR A 103 -0.91 -13.27 1.90
N ALA A 104 -1.21 -13.85 0.74
CA ALA A 104 -0.49 -14.98 0.18
C ALA A 104 -0.26 -14.74 -1.30
N GLU A 105 0.94 -15.04 -1.77
CA GLU A 105 1.34 -14.91 -3.16
C GLU A 105 2.11 -16.15 -3.61
N TYR A 106 1.61 -16.79 -4.65
CA TYR A 106 2.25 -17.95 -5.26
C TYR A 106 2.87 -17.55 -6.59
N THR A 107 4.13 -17.93 -6.77
CA THR A 107 4.88 -17.70 -8.00
C THR A 107 5.23 -19.02 -8.65
N TYR A 108 4.92 -19.13 -9.96
CA TYR A 108 5.36 -20.21 -10.83
C TYR A 108 6.28 -19.66 -11.91
N THR A 109 7.48 -20.23 -12.03
CA THR A 109 8.48 -19.77 -12.99
C THR A 109 9.03 -20.92 -13.82
N ILE A 110 8.98 -20.79 -15.15
CA ILE A 110 9.78 -21.57 -16.07
C ILE A 110 10.92 -20.67 -16.53
N LYS A 111 12.16 -21.07 -16.24
CA LYS A 111 13.35 -20.26 -16.55
C LYS A 111 13.30 -19.77 -18.00
N ASP A 112 13.56 -18.49 -18.19
CA ASP A 112 13.63 -17.77 -19.47
C ASP A 112 12.36 -17.83 -20.35
N LYS A 113 11.27 -18.45 -19.89
CA LYS A 113 10.06 -18.64 -20.69
C LYS A 113 8.81 -18.01 -20.09
N LEU A 114 8.48 -18.36 -18.86
CA LEU A 114 7.20 -17.98 -18.26
C LEU A 114 7.38 -17.67 -16.76
N SER A 115 6.76 -16.60 -16.31
CA SER A 115 6.56 -16.34 -14.89
C SER A 115 5.10 -15.95 -14.67
N VAL A 116 4.44 -16.64 -13.74
CA VAL A 116 3.07 -16.36 -13.33
C VAL A 116 3.06 -16.14 -11.83
N VAL A 117 2.44 -15.06 -11.42
CA VAL A 117 2.24 -14.72 -9.99
C VAL A 117 0.75 -14.59 -9.76
N ALA A 118 0.24 -15.27 -8.75
CA ALA A 118 -1.14 -15.15 -8.29
C ALA A 118 -1.14 -14.88 -6.80
N GLY A 119 -1.81 -13.83 -6.39
CA GLY A 119 -1.88 -13.39 -5.00
C GLY A 119 -3.29 -13.04 -4.56
N ILE A 120 -3.51 -13.18 -3.27
CA ILE A 120 -4.73 -12.73 -2.61
C ILE A 120 -4.33 -12.03 -1.31
N ARG A 121 -4.99 -10.95 -1.01
CA ARG A 121 -4.82 -10.19 0.23
C ARG A 121 -6.19 -9.94 0.86
N GLY A 122 -6.28 -10.09 2.16
CA GLY A 122 -7.45 -9.73 2.95
C GLY A 122 -7.04 -8.70 4.00
N ASP A 123 -7.76 -7.58 4.05
CA ASP A 123 -7.52 -6.47 4.97
C ASP A 123 -8.77 -6.14 5.75
N TYR A 124 -8.62 -5.96 7.05
CA TYR A 124 -9.63 -5.42 7.92
C TYR A 124 -9.27 -3.97 8.29
N ASN A 125 -10.15 -3.05 7.97
CA ASN A 125 -10.03 -1.65 8.34
C ASN A 125 -10.94 -1.36 9.54
N GLY A 126 -10.32 -1.05 10.68
CA GLY A 126 -11.03 -0.84 11.94
C GLY A 126 -11.83 0.47 11.98
N TYR A 127 -11.46 1.48 11.19
CA TYR A 127 -12.20 2.75 11.11
C TYR A 127 -13.56 2.59 10.40
N TYR A 128 -13.57 1.80 9.30
CA TYR A 128 -14.81 1.55 8.54
C TYR A 128 -15.56 0.30 8.99
N ASP A 129 -14.97 -0.50 9.89
CA ASP A 129 -15.48 -1.82 10.30
C ASP A 129 -15.81 -2.70 9.09
N LYS A 130 -14.85 -2.78 8.15
CA LYS A 130 -15.01 -3.51 6.89
C LYS A 130 -13.82 -4.38 6.58
N PHE A 131 -14.14 -5.51 5.97
CA PHE A 131 -13.16 -6.44 5.42
C PHE A 131 -13.13 -6.33 3.90
N TYR A 132 -11.93 -6.26 3.34
CA TYR A 132 -11.66 -6.15 1.92
C TYR A 132 -10.85 -7.35 1.44
N VAL A 133 -11.14 -7.83 0.24
CA VAL A 133 -10.35 -8.87 -0.42
C VAL A 133 -9.86 -8.36 -1.76
N THR A 134 -8.55 -8.42 -1.97
CA THR A 134 -7.88 -7.88 -3.15
C THR A 134 -7.05 -8.96 -3.84
N PRO A 135 -7.63 -9.70 -4.81
CA PRO A 135 -6.88 -10.61 -5.64
C PRO A 135 -6.00 -9.86 -6.63
N ARG A 136 -4.84 -10.42 -6.95
CA ARG A 136 -3.93 -9.90 -7.98
C ARG A 136 -3.29 -11.01 -8.77
N GLY A 137 -2.96 -10.73 -10.03
CA GLY A 137 -2.26 -11.66 -10.89
C GLY A 137 -1.33 -10.95 -11.86
N HIS A 138 -0.19 -11.56 -12.14
CA HIS A 138 0.78 -11.09 -13.10
C HIS A 138 1.27 -12.25 -13.96
N ILE A 139 1.45 -11.99 -15.24
CA ILE A 139 2.06 -12.94 -16.18
C ILE A 139 3.15 -12.22 -16.97
N LYS A 140 4.29 -12.88 -17.10
CA LYS A 140 5.36 -12.53 -18.01
C LYS A 140 5.67 -13.75 -18.86
N TRP A 141 5.51 -13.62 -20.17
CA TRP A 141 5.76 -14.70 -21.11
C TRP A 141 6.73 -14.25 -22.20
N ASN A 142 7.88 -14.88 -22.26
CA ASN A 142 8.84 -14.71 -23.33
C ASN A 142 8.44 -15.64 -24.47
N ILE A 143 7.70 -15.13 -25.46
CA ILE A 143 7.21 -15.89 -26.62
C ILE A 143 8.38 -16.27 -27.52
N THR A 144 9.28 -15.30 -27.77
CA THR A 144 10.54 -15.48 -28.48
C THR A 144 11.66 -14.77 -27.72
N PRO A 145 12.94 -14.97 -28.07
CA PRO A 145 14.05 -14.23 -27.45
C PRO A 145 13.91 -12.69 -27.53
N THR A 146 13.15 -12.21 -28.52
CA THR A 146 12.95 -10.78 -28.77
C THR A 146 11.56 -10.28 -28.44
N THR A 147 10.59 -11.18 -28.15
CA THR A 147 9.18 -10.82 -27.91
C THR A 147 8.74 -11.27 -26.52
N ILE A 148 8.35 -10.30 -25.71
CA ILE A 148 7.89 -10.52 -24.34
C ILE A 148 6.48 -9.99 -24.20
N LEU A 149 5.55 -10.83 -23.76
CA LEU A 149 4.21 -10.46 -23.33
C LEU A 149 4.17 -10.29 -21.81
N ARG A 150 3.54 -9.20 -21.37
CA ARG A 150 3.28 -8.96 -19.94
C ARG A 150 1.83 -8.57 -19.75
N GLY A 151 1.20 -9.11 -18.71
CA GLY A 151 -0.14 -8.76 -18.30
C GLY A 151 -0.24 -8.72 -16.79
N SER A 152 -1.10 -7.84 -16.28
CA SER A 152 -1.43 -7.77 -14.86
C SER A 152 -2.88 -7.39 -14.68
N ALA A 153 -3.51 -7.98 -13.68
CA ALA A 153 -4.86 -7.64 -13.26
C ALA A 153 -4.95 -7.76 -11.74
N GLY A 154 -5.76 -6.93 -11.12
CA GLY A 154 -5.98 -6.97 -9.68
C GLY A 154 -7.10 -6.03 -9.26
N LEU A 155 -7.63 -6.27 -8.09
CA LEU A 155 -8.52 -5.37 -7.39
C LEU A 155 -7.73 -4.60 -6.34
N GLY A 156 -8.15 -3.39 -6.05
CA GLY A 156 -7.61 -2.56 -4.99
C GLY A 156 -8.74 -1.77 -4.32
N TYR A 157 -8.53 -1.36 -3.10
CA TYR A 157 -9.39 -0.40 -2.41
C TYR A 157 -8.53 0.75 -1.88
N ARG A 158 -9.16 1.86 -1.61
CA ARG A 158 -8.54 3.04 -1.02
C ARG A 158 -9.51 3.67 -0.02
N SER A 159 -9.02 4.02 1.15
CA SER A 159 -9.71 4.93 2.06
C SER A 159 -9.75 6.32 1.44
N THR A 160 -10.90 6.96 1.44
CA THR A 160 -11.05 8.34 0.93
C THR A 160 -10.85 9.32 2.07
N ASN A 161 -9.99 10.31 1.88
CA ASN A 161 -9.94 11.49 2.73
C ASN A 161 -10.71 12.61 2.04
N VAL A 162 -11.89 12.94 2.59
CA VAL A 162 -12.84 13.88 1.96
C VAL A 162 -12.21 15.26 1.77
N ILE A 163 -11.39 15.73 2.71
CA ILE A 163 -10.80 17.08 2.65
C ILE A 163 -9.62 17.10 1.70
N THR A 164 -8.63 16.23 1.91
CA THR A 164 -7.40 16.20 1.11
C THR A 164 -7.69 15.87 -0.36
N ASP A 165 -8.64 14.94 -0.61
CA ASP A 165 -9.04 14.57 -1.97
C ASP A 165 -9.86 15.66 -2.68
N ASN A 166 -10.47 16.62 -1.93
CA ASN A 166 -11.35 17.66 -2.47
C ASN A 166 -10.88 19.10 -2.17
N ILE A 167 -9.66 19.31 -1.77
CA ILE A 167 -9.09 20.63 -1.46
C ILE A 167 -9.31 21.64 -2.62
N GLY A 168 -9.20 21.18 -3.86
CA GLY A 168 -9.47 22.01 -5.04
C GLY A 168 -10.92 22.49 -5.16
N VAL A 169 -11.90 21.75 -4.64
CA VAL A 169 -13.31 22.14 -4.62
C VAL A 169 -13.57 23.17 -3.51
N LEU A 170 -12.91 23.02 -2.37
CA LEU A 170 -12.99 23.95 -1.25
C LEU A 170 -12.31 25.29 -1.58
N ALA A 171 -11.32 25.30 -2.48
CA ALA A 171 -10.63 26.50 -2.94
C ALA A 171 -11.45 27.33 -3.95
N THR A 172 -12.50 26.76 -4.57
CA THR A 172 -13.38 27.51 -5.47
C THR A 172 -14.41 28.28 -4.65
N GLY A 173 -14.18 29.57 -4.40
CA GLY A 173 -15.13 30.48 -3.76
C GLY A 173 -16.37 30.77 -4.64
N ARG A 174 -17.11 29.71 -5.01
CA ARG A 174 -18.44 29.87 -5.64
C ARG A 174 -19.45 30.09 -4.52
N HIS A 175 -19.89 31.35 -4.44
CA HIS A 175 -21.08 31.77 -3.68
C HIS A 175 -22.34 31.46 -4.49
#